data_2166829fc9138c91141f937e89492d37
#
_entry.id   2166829fc9138c91141f937e89492d37
#
_cell.length_a   1.000
_cell.length_b   1.000
_cell.length_c   1.000
_cell.angle_alpha   90.00
_cell.angle_beta   90.00
_cell.angle_gamma   90.00
#
_symmetry.space_group_name_H-M   'P 1'
#
loop_
_entity.id
_entity.type
_entity.pdbx_description
1 polymer ?
#
loop_
_entity_poly.entity_id
_entity_poly.type
_entity_poly.pdbx_seq_one_letter_code
_entity_poly.pdbx_strand_id
1 'polypeptide(L)'
;KYGNDAVCDFSLGNPDLPPPATVKQALFGIAERADQPFSLGYMPNAGFADVREIVAKKITEEQKTPISGSHVVMSCGAAGGLNALFRAILTPGSEVICPSPYFVEYGFYAGNFGGKLVPVPSKDFTFELDVDALIAAVTPRTRAVILNSPHNPTGQIYSRRELDVFGARLAEAA
;
A
#
# COMPACT_ATOMS: atom_id res chain seq x y z
N LYS A 1 -12.83 6.40 -34.14
CA LYS A 1 -14.10 7.03 -34.46
C LYS A 1 -14.13 8.49 -34.02
N TYR A 2 -13.39 8.80 -32.98
CA TYR A 2 -13.13 10.15 -32.48
C TYR A 2 -11.62 10.38 -32.55
N GLY A 3 -11.16 11.61 -32.83
CA GLY A 3 -9.74 11.95 -32.81
C GLY A 3 -9.19 11.89 -31.36
N ASN A 4 -7.89 11.73 -31.21
CA ASN A 4 -7.25 11.67 -29.89
C ASN A 4 -7.57 12.90 -29.01
N ASP A 5 -7.76 14.07 -29.65
CA ASP A 5 -8.08 15.33 -28.95
C ASP A 5 -9.55 15.40 -28.46
N ALA A 6 -10.39 14.44 -28.84
CA ALA A 6 -11.80 14.37 -28.44
C ALA A 6 -12.07 13.30 -27.37
N VAL A 7 -11.02 12.66 -26.86
CA VAL A 7 -11.11 11.60 -25.85
C VAL A 7 -10.32 11.99 -24.62
N CYS A 8 -11.00 12.06 -23.48
CA CYS A 8 -10.35 12.14 -22.17
C CYS A 8 -10.19 10.73 -21.63
N ASP A 9 -8.97 10.22 -21.61
CA ASP A 9 -8.68 8.88 -21.10
C ASP A 9 -8.34 8.96 -19.60
N PHE A 10 -9.18 8.36 -18.76
CA PHE A 10 -9.01 8.22 -17.31
C PHE A 10 -8.73 6.77 -16.89
N SER A 11 -8.39 5.90 -17.82
CA SER A 11 -8.21 4.47 -17.54
C SER A 11 -6.93 4.17 -16.77
N LEU A 12 -5.88 4.97 -16.95
CA LEU A 12 -4.59 4.78 -16.30
C LEU A 12 -4.02 6.12 -15.84
N GLY A 13 -3.82 6.27 -14.53
CA GLY A 13 -3.08 7.39 -13.96
C GLY A 13 -1.57 7.16 -14.08
N ASN A 14 -0.92 7.93 -14.96
CA ASN A 14 0.54 7.88 -15.10
C ASN A 14 1.15 9.20 -14.59
N PRO A 15 2.13 9.14 -13.65
CA PRO A 15 2.82 10.36 -13.20
C PRO A 15 3.47 11.10 -14.37
N ASP A 16 3.19 12.38 -14.51
CA ASP A 16 3.74 13.26 -15.55
C ASP A 16 4.93 14.09 -15.06
N LEU A 17 5.18 14.11 -13.75
CA LEU A 17 6.31 14.79 -13.16
C LEU A 17 7.58 13.94 -13.24
N PRO A 18 8.73 14.53 -13.64
CA PRO A 18 9.99 13.81 -13.64
C PRO A 18 10.43 13.46 -12.21
N PRO A 19 11.15 12.35 -12.02
CA PRO A 19 11.72 12.02 -10.72
C PRO A 19 12.74 13.10 -10.28
N PRO A 20 12.98 13.25 -8.97
CA PRO A 20 14.02 14.15 -8.46
C PRO A 20 15.40 13.87 -9.09
N ALA A 21 16.21 14.90 -9.28
CA ALA A 21 17.54 14.77 -9.90
C ALA A 21 18.45 13.77 -9.18
N THR A 22 18.28 13.59 -7.89
CA THR A 22 18.98 12.59 -7.07
C THR A 22 18.77 11.15 -7.54
N VAL A 23 17.59 10.84 -8.12
CA VAL A 23 17.31 9.51 -8.68
C VAL A 23 18.23 9.23 -9.87
N LYS A 24 18.36 10.20 -10.79
CA LYS A 24 19.27 10.08 -11.94
C LYS A 24 20.72 9.89 -11.48
N GLN A 25 21.17 10.66 -10.49
CA GLN A 25 22.52 10.55 -9.93
C GLN A 25 22.77 9.17 -9.30
N ALA A 26 21.81 8.65 -8.54
CA ALA A 26 21.89 7.31 -7.94
C ALA A 26 21.99 6.20 -9.02
N LEU A 27 21.21 6.31 -10.11
CA LEU A 27 21.26 5.37 -11.23
C LEU A 27 22.62 5.38 -11.92
N PHE A 28 23.21 6.55 -12.15
CA PHE A 28 24.58 6.64 -12.68
C PHE A 28 25.59 5.98 -11.75
N GLY A 29 25.54 6.23 -10.44
CA GLY A 29 26.42 5.59 -9.48
C GLY A 29 26.27 4.08 -9.40
N ILE A 30 25.08 3.54 -9.70
CA ILE A 30 24.87 2.08 -9.85
C ILE A 30 25.54 1.58 -11.14
N ALA A 31 25.30 2.29 -12.26
CA ALA A 31 25.87 1.92 -13.55
C ALA A 31 27.42 1.91 -13.56
N GLU A 32 28.04 2.87 -12.90
CA GLU A 32 29.50 2.97 -12.78
C GLU A 32 30.13 1.79 -12.01
N ARG A 33 29.35 1.08 -11.19
CA ARG A 33 29.79 -0.08 -10.41
C ARG A 33 29.25 -1.39 -10.92
N ALA A 34 28.55 -1.39 -12.05
CA ALA A 34 27.86 -2.59 -12.55
C ALA A 34 28.83 -3.71 -12.99
N ASP A 35 30.08 -3.37 -13.30
CA ASP A 35 31.16 -4.30 -13.67
C ASP A 35 31.86 -4.92 -12.44
N GLN A 36 31.57 -4.46 -11.23
CA GLN A 36 32.17 -5.02 -10.03
C GLN A 36 31.53 -6.37 -9.66
N PRO A 37 32.31 -7.32 -9.12
CA PRO A 37 31.77 -8.57 -8.64
C PRO A 37 30.60 -8.36 -7.64
N PHE A 38 29.52 -9.11 -7.84
CA PHE A 38 28.30 -9.08 -7.00
C PHE A 38 27.50 -7.79 -6.99
N SER A 39 27.87 -6.77 -7.78
CA SER A 39 27.16 -5.48 -7.83
C SER A 39 25.68 -5.64 -8.25
N LEU A 40 25.38 -6.62 -9.11
CA LEU A 40 24.04 -7.01 -9.57
C LEU A 40 23.67 -8.42 -9.10
N GLY A 41 24.23 -8.86 -7.98
CA GLY A 41 23.97 -10.17 -7.39
C GLY A 41 22.61 -10.24 -6.67
N TYR A 42 22.32 -11.44 -6.15
CA TYR A 42 21.11 -11.65 -5.36
C TYR A 42 21.16 -10.86 -4.05
N MET A 43 20.04 -10.24 -3.73
CA MET A 43 19.78 -9.58 -2.46
C MET A 43 19.21 -10.62 -1.45
N PRO A 44 19.43 -10.46 -0.13
CA PRO A 44 18.69 -11.22 0.89
C PRO A 44 17.17 -11.05 0.73
N ASN A 45 16.39 -12.09 1.02
CA ASN A 45 14.94 -12.12 0.78
C ASN A 45 14.19 -10.93 1.40
N ALA A 46 14.64 -10.44 2.54
CA ALA A 46 14.03 -9.27 3.20
C ALA A 46 14.56 -7.92 2.70
N GLY A 47 15.56 -7.91 1.82
CA GLY A 47 16.30 -6.72 1.40
C GLY A 47 17.62 -6.52 2.14
N PHE A 48 18.46 -5.62 1.64
CA PHE A 48 19.74 -5.28 2.27
C PHE A 48 19.52 -4.69 3.68
N ALA A 49 20.32 -5.14 4.64
CA ALA A 49 20.13 -4.81 6.04
C ALA A 49 20.29 -3.30 6.34
N ASP A 50 21.28 -2.67 5.73
CA ASP A 50 21.55 -1.23 5.82
C ASP A 50 20.39 -0.40 5.28
N VAL A 51 19.83 -0.79 4.12
CA VAL A 51 18.66 -0.12 3.54
C VAL A 51 17.45 -0.25 4.46
N ARG A 52 17.20 -1.43 5.00
CA ARG A 52 16.09 -1.67 5.94
C ARG A 52 16.22 -0.82 7.21
N GLU A 53 17.45 -0.68 7.74
CA GLU A 53 17.70 0.19 8.90
C GLU A 53 17.47 1.67 8.60
N ILE A 54 17.87 2.16 7.43
CA ILE A 54 17.58 3.54 6.99
C ILE A 54 16.07 3.77 6.92
N VAL A 55 15.33 2.84 6.32
CA VAL A 55 13.87 2.92 6.23
C VAL A 55 13.22 2.89 7.61
N ALA A 56 13.65 1.97 8.49
CA ALA A 56 13.14 1.84 9.84
C ALA A 56 13.36 3.12 10.66
N LYS A 57 14.55 3.71 10.58
CA LYS A 57 14.88 4.98 11.22
C LYS A 57 13.94 6.10 10.77
N LYS A 58 13.75 6.23 9.45
CA LYS A 58 12.85 7.23 8.87
C LYS A 58 11.40 7.07 9.36
N ILE A 59 10.88 5.85 9.37
CA ILE A 59 9.52 5.55 9.86
C ILE A 59 9.42 5.85 11.36
N THR A 60 10.43 5.46 12.16
CA THR A 60 10.47 5.77 13.60
C THR A 60 10.40 7.27 13.86
N GLU A 61 11.16 8.06 13.09
CA GLU A 61 11.16 9.53 13.20
C GLU A 61 9.81 10.14 12.82
N GLU A 62 9.16 9.63 11.78
CA GLU A 62 7.87 10.16 11.27
C GLU A 62 6.67 9.70 12.12
N GLN A 63 6.62 8.42 12.45
CA GLN A 63 5.46 7.81 13.12
C GLN A 63 5.58 7.84 14.66
N LYS A 64 6.74 8.22 15.23
CA LYS A 64 7.02 8.18 16.68
C LYS A 64 6.83 6.78 17.29
N THR A 65 6.95 5.75 16.47
CA THR A 65 6.85 4.34 16.87
C THR A 65 8.19 3.67 16.63
N PRO A 66 8.88 3.16 17.66
CA PRO A 66 10.20 2.57 17.52
C PRO A 66 10.11 1.26 16.72
N ILE A 67 10.75 1.23 15.56
CA ILE A 67 10.96 0.03 14.75
C ILE A 67 12.43 -0.09 14.35
N SER A 68 12.85 -1.30 14.03
CA SER A 68 14.20 -1.61 13.54
C SER A 68 14.14 -2.22 12.16
N GLY A 69 15.27 -2.38 11.49
CA GLY A 69 15.35 -3.04 10.19
C GLY A 69 14.78 -4.47 10.17
N SER A 70 14.67 -5.14 11.33
CA SER A 70 14.02 -6.46 11.41
C SER A 70 12.51 -6.43 11.16
N HIS A 71 11.88 -5.26 11.33
CA HIS A 71 10.45 -5.06 11.05
C HIS A 71 10.18 -4.60 9.60
N VAL A 72 11.23 -4.46 8.80
CA VAL A 72 11.13 -3.98 7.41
C VAL A 72 11.44 -5.11 6.43
N VAL A 73 10.55 -5.33 5.48
CA VAL A 73 10.77 -6.22 4.34
C VAL A 73 10.61 -5.41 3.06
N MET A 74 11.64 -5.45 2.23
CA MET A 74 11.60 -4.79 0.91
C MET A 74 10.83 -5.67 -0.09
N SER A 75 10.01 -5.04 -0.92
CA SER A 75 9.21 -5.72 -1.93
C SER A 75 9.24 -4.99 -3.27
N CYS A 76 8.81 -5.67 -4.33
CA CYS A 76 8.66 -5.07 -5.65
C CYS A 76 7.35 -4.26 -5.72
N GLY A 77 7.38 -3.03 -5.20
CA GLY A 77 6.21 -2.16 -5.12
C GLY A 77 5.14 -2.61 -4.12
N ALA A 78 4.07 -1.82 -4.00
CA ALA A 78 2.94 -2.13 -3.12
C ALA A 78 2.22 -3.43 -3.52
N ALA A 79 2.11 -3.71 -4.82
CA ALA A 79 1.50 -4.94 -5.33
C ALA A 79 2.22 -6.19 -4.83
N GLY A 80 3.56 -6.21 -4.95
CA GLY A 80 4.39 -7.31 -4.42
C GLY A 80 4.24 -7.46 -2.91
N GLY A 81 4.28 -6.33 -2.17
CA GLY A 81 4.12 -6.30 -0.73
C GLY A 81 2.76 -6.85 -0.27
N LEU A 82 1.67 -6.39 -0.88
CA LEU A 82 0.31 -6.86 -0.56
C LEU A 82 0.11 -8.34 -0.88
N ASN A 83 0.61 -8.83 -2.03
CA ASN A 83 0.53 -10.24 -2.36
C ASN A 83 1.33 -11.10 -1.35
N ALA A 84 2.55 -10.69 -0.96
CA ALA A 84 3.32 -11.38 0.05
C ALA A 84 2.63 -11.41 1.42
N LEU A 85 2.07 -10.28 1.85
CA LEU A 85 1.32 -10.16 3.09
C LEU A 85 0.07 -11.05 3.06
N PHE A 86 -0.74 -10.96 2.00
CA PHE A 86 -1.97 -11.74 1.89
C PHE A 86 -1.69 -13.24 1.81
N ARG A 87 -0.60 -13.64 1.16
CA ARG A 87 -0.17 -15.05 1.20
C ARG A 87 0.10 -15.53 2.62
N ALA A 88 0.61 -14.67 3.49
CA ALA A 88 0.93 -15.02 4.86
C ALA A 88 -0.29 -15.07 5.79
N ILE A 89 -1.30 -14.21 5.57
CA ILE A 89 -2.40 -14.02 6.53
C ILE A 89 -3.76 -14.52 6.05
N LEU A 90 -3.97 -14.74 4.74
CA LEU A 90 -5.26 -15.19 4.22
C LEU A 90 -5.32 -16.70 4.08
N THR A 91 -6.51 -17.21 4.35
CA THR A 91 -6.94 -18.60 4.07
C THR A 91 -8.24 -18.54 3.27
N PRO A 92 -8.67 -19.64 2.62
CA PRO A 92 -9.94 -19.67 1.90
C PRO A 92 -11.11 -19.18 2.77
N GLY A 93 -11.86 -18.20 2.25
CA GLY A 93 -12.98 -17.59 2.97
C GLY A 93 -12.61 -16.40 3.87
N SER A 94 -11.33 -16.05 4.01
CA SER A 94 -10.89 -14.81 4.69
C SER A 94 -11.44 -13.57 4.01
N GLU A 95 -11.68 -12.51 4.78
CA GLU A 95 -12.20 -11.24 4.30
C GLU A 95 -11.17 -10.13 4.48
N VAL A 96 -11.09 -9.27 3.48
CA VAL A 96 -10.26 -8.05 3.49
C VAL A 96 -11.19 -6.86 3.23
N ILE A 97 -11.32 -5.97 4.20
CA ILE A 97 -12.16 -4.78 4.09
C ILE A 97 -11.38 -3.65 3.44
N CYS A 98 -12.02 -2.84 2.61
CA CYS A 98 -11.46 -1.58 2.13
C CYS A 98 -12.56 -0.53 1.90
N PRO A 99 -12.26 0.78 2.07
CA PRO A 99 -13.14 1.84 1.63
C PRO A 99 -13.37 1.80 0.11
N SER A 100 -14.57 2.14 -0.34
CA SER A 100 -14.96 2.22 -1.76
C SER A 100 -15.30 3.68 -2.12
N PRO A 101 -14.91 4.17 -3.32
CA PRO A 101 -14.20 3.45 -4.40
C PRO A 101 -12.79 3.04 -4.00
N TYR A 102 -12.21 2.03 -4.63
CA TYR A 102 -10.90 1.48 -4.27
C TYR A 102 -10.06 1.16 -5.51
N PHE A 103 -8.76 0.97 -5.32
CA PHE A 103 -7.87 0.52 -6.39
C PHE A 103 -8.21 -0.91 -6.80
N VAL A 104 -8.64 -1.06 -8.04
CA VAL A 104 -9.29 -2.30 -8.55
C VAL A 104 -8.50 -3.58 -8.27
N GLU A 105 -7.17 -3.51 -8.22
CA GLU A 105 -6.34 -4.70 -8.03
C GLU A 105 -6.40 -5.32 -6.62
N TYR A 106 -6.92 -4.61 -5.62
CA TYR A 106 -7.07 -5.17 -4.27
C TYR A 106 -7.92 -6.44 -4.25
N GLY A 107 -8.95 -6.49 -5.11
CA GLY A 107 -9.79 -7.67 -5.28
C GLY A 107 -9.02 -8.88 -5.81
N PHE A 108 -8.13 -8.64 -6.79
CA PHE A 108 -7.27 -9.70 -7.33
C PHE A 108 -6.25 -10.18 -6.30
N TYR A 109 -5.61 -9.26 -5.56
CA TYR A 109 -4.62 -9.63 -4.54
C TYR A 109 -5.24 -10.50 -3.43
N ALA A 110 -6.44 -10.16 -2.95
CA ALA A 110 -7.14 -10.99 -1.98
C ALA A 110 -7.57 -12.34 -2.58
N GLY A 111 -8.13 -12.31 -3.80
CA GLY A 111 -8.61 -13.50 -4.51
C GLY A 111 -7.53 -14.52 -4.82
N ASN A 112 -6.29 -14.09 -5.09
CA ASN A 112 -5.15 -14.97 -5.35
C ASN A 112 -4.90 -16.00 -4.22
N PHE A 113 -5.35 -15.71 -3.01
CA PHE A 113 -5.13 -16.56 -1.83
C PHE A 113 -6.44 -17.04 -1.21
N GLY A 114 -7.53 -17.06 -1.99
CA GLY A 114 -8.83 -17.54 -1.56
C GLY A 114 -9.57 -16.58 -0.63
N GLY A 115 -9.07 -15.36 -0.47
CA GLY A 115 -9.74 -14.30 0.27
C GLY A 115 -10.81 -13.58 -0.57
N LYS A 116 -11.65 -12.80 0.09
CA LYS A 116 -12.70 -11.97 -0.52
C LYS A 116 -12.50 -10.52 -0.10
N LEU A 117 -12.49 -9.61 -1.08
CA LEU A 117 -12.57 -8.18 -0.79
C LEU A 117 -14.00 -7.82 -0.37
N VAL A 118 -14.11 -7.01 0.69
CA VAL A 118 -15.37 -6.47 1.22
C VAL A 118 -15.30 -4.95 1.12
N PRO A 119 -15.80 -4.37 0.01
CA PRO A 119 -15.81 -2.92 -0.14
C PRO A 119 -16.87 -2.30 0.77
N VAL A 120 -16.51 -1.23 1.46
CA VAL A 120 -17.41 -0.43 2.30
C VAL A 120 -17.47 0.98 1.72
N PRO A 121 -18.65 1.50 1.37
CA PRO A 121 -18.77 2.86 0.85
C PRO A 121 -18.17 3.89 1.79
N SER A 122 -17.34 4.78 1.23
CA SER A 122 -16.93 6.01 1.91
C SER A 122 -18.12 6.98 2.00
N LYS A 123 -18.02 8.03 2.80
CA LYS A 123 -19.08 9.05 2.86
C LYS A 123 -19.27 9.72 1.50
N ASP A 124 -20.52 9.91 1.13
CA ASP A 124 -20.89 10.52 -0.14
C ASP A 124 -20.23 11.90 -0.33
N PHE A 125 -19.79 12.16 -1.54
CA PHE A 125 -19.18 13.41 -2.02
C PHE A 125 -17.86 13.83 -1.34
N THR A 126 -17.60 13.44 -0.10
CA THR A 126 -16.37 13.81 0.64
C THR A 126 -15.30 12.74 0.57
N PHE A 127 -15.69 11.49 0.37
CA PHE A 127 -14.81 10.29 0.44
C PHE A 127 -14.08 10.12 1.77
N GLU A 128 -14.55 10.76 2.83
CA GLU A 128 -14.09 10.49 4.20
C GLU A 128 -14.42 9.06 4.62
N LEU A 129 -13.70 8.56 5.62
CA LEU A 129 -14.00 7.23 6.16
C LEU A 129 -15.38 7.22 6.82
N ASP A 130 -16.21 6.27 6.43
CA ASP A 130 -17.36 5.88 7.24
C ASP A 130 -16.91 4.84 8.27
N VAL A 131 -16.45 5.33 9.41
CA VAL A 131 -15.91 4.47 10.47
C VAL A 131 -16.98 3.52 11.00
N ASP A 132 -18.24 3.95 11.10
CA ASP A 132 -19.33 3.10 11.58
C ASP A 132 -19.59 1.94 10.62
N ALA A 133 -19.65 2.22 9.33
CA ALA A 133 -19.83 1.20 8.30
C ALA A 133 -18.64 0.23 8.22
N LEU A 134 -17.41 0.74 8.35
CA LEU A 134 -16.20 -0.09 8.36
C LEU A 134 -16.18 -1.07 9.54
N ILE A 135 -16.53 -0.60 10.74
CA ILE A 135 -16.61 -1.47 11.92
C ILE A 135 -17.75 -2.48 11.81
N ALA A 136 -18.91 -2.05 11.30
CA ALA A 136 -20.04 -2.95 11.07
C ALA A 136 -19.75 -4.06 10.05
N ALA A 137 -18.79 -3.86 9.15
CA ALA A 137 -18.36 -4.86 8.18
C ALA A 137 -17.39 -5.91 8.75
N VAL A 138 -16.85 -5.71 9.96
CA VAL A 138 -15.92 -6.65 10.60
C VAL A 138 -16.66 -7.92 10.99
N THR A 139 -16.10 -9.07 10.60
CA THR A 139 -16.61 -10.41 10.94
C THR A 139 -15.48 -11.29 11.48
N PRO A 140 -15.78 -12.44 12.06
CA PRO A 140 -14.74 -13.39 12.45
C PRO A 140 -13.83 -13.88 11.31
N ARG A 141 -14.21 -13.65 10.05
CA ARG A 141 -13.40 -13.95 8.87
C ARG A 141 -12.50 -12.81 8.44
N THR A 142 -12.71 -11.61 8.97
CA THR A 142 -11.88 -10.44 8.63
C THR A 142 -10.45 -10.66 9.09
N ARG A 143 -9.50 -10.50 8.17
CA ARG A 143 -8.06 -10.65 8.41
C ARG A 143 -7.28 -9.38 8.20
N ALA A 144 -7.81 -8.46 7.41
CA ALA A 144 -7.15 -7.18 7.15
C ALA A 144 -8.16 -6.10 6.78
N VAL A 145 -7.76 -4.86 7.03
CA VAL A 145 -8.39 -3.66 6.47
C VAL A 145 -7.33 -2.91 5.68
N ILE A 146 -7.61 -2.58 4.42
CA ILE A 146 -6.74 -1.74 3.60
C ILE A 146 -7.18 -0.30 3.75
N LEU A 147 -6.30 0.54 4.28
CA LEU A 147 -6.43 1.99 4.24
C LEU A 147 -5.29 2.57 3.41
N ASN A 148 -5.61 3.37 2.41
CA ASN A 148 -4.64 4.03 1.54
C ASN A 148 -4.82 5.54 1.64
N SER A 149 -3.76 6.27 2.03
CA SER A 149 -3.79 7.73 2.15
C SER A 149 -2.45 8.32 1.67
N PRO A 150 -2.43 9.25 0.72
CA PRO A 150 -3.56 9.71 -0.09
C PRO A 150 -4.28 8.58 -0.81
N HIS A 151 -5.61 8.63 -0.84
CA HIS A 151 -6.45 7.52 -1.28
C HIS A 151 -6.47 7.38 -2.81
N ASN A 152 -6.21 6.19 -3.32
CA ASN A 152 -6.41 5.87 -4.73
C ASN A 152 -7.79 5.17 -4.90
N PRO A 153 -8.76 5.74 -5.69
CA PRO A 153 -8.54 6.77 -6.71
C PRO A 153 -8.96 8.21 -6.34
N THR A 154 -9.47 8.47 -5.14
CA THR A 154 -10.17 9.73 -4.83
C THR A 154 -9.24 10.89 -4.48
N GLY A 155 -7.99 10.63 -4.13
CA GLY A 155 -7.06 11.65 -3.62
C GLY A 155 -7.31 12.07 -2.17
N GLN A 156 -8.32 11.51 -1.50
CA GLN A 156 -8.66 11.85 -0.12
C GLN A 156 -7.49 11.56 0.83
N ILE A 157 -7.22 12.50 1.73
CA ILE A 157 -6.26 12.33 2.81
C ILE A 157 -7.05 12.13 4.11
N TYR A 158 -6.90 10.97 4.71
CA TYR A 158 -7.55 10.67 5.99
C TYR A 158 -6.85 11.41 7.12
N SER A 159 -7.62 12.12 7.94
CA SER A 159 -7.09 12.86 9.07
C SER A 159 -6.57 11.92 10.16
N ARG A 160 -5.60 12.39 10.96
CA ARG A 160 -5.11 11.65 12.12
C ARG A 160 -6.26 11.24 13.05
N ARG A 161 -7.24 12.13 13.27
CA ARG A 161 -8.40 11.87 14.11
C ARG A 161 -9.25 10.71 13.58
N GLU A 162 -9.53 10.66 12.28
CA GLU A 162 -10.28 9.55 11.68
C GLU A 162 -9.56 8.21 11.87
N LEU A 163 -8.26 8.20 11.65
CA LEU A 163 -7.45 6.98 11.80
C LEU A 163 -7.37 6.54 13.26
N ASP A 164 -7.21 7.46 14.21
CA ASP A 164 -7.17 7.15 15.63
C ASP A 164 -8.52 6.60 16.13
N VAL A 165 -9.64 7.21 15.72
CA VAL A 165 -10.98 6.71 16.06
C VAL A 165 -11.23 5.32 15.44
N PHE A 166 -10.88 5.14 14.17
CA PHE A 166 -11.02 3.85 13.52
C PHE A 166 -10.18 2.77 14.22
N GLY A 167 -8.90 3.07 14.51
CA GLY A 167 -8.00 2.13 15.18
C GLY A 167 -8.49 1.69 16.56
N ALA A 168 -8.98 2.65 17.38
CA ALA A 168 -9.53 2.35 18.71
C ALA A 168 -10.76 1.42 18.60
N ARG A 169 -11.69 1.74 17.73
CA ARG A 169 -12.92 0.96 17.56
C ARG A 169 -12.66 -0.42 16.92
N LEU A 170 -11.68 -0.52 16.03
CA LEU A 170 -11.28 -1.81 15.46
C LEU A 170 -10.69 -2.72 16.54
N ALA A 171 -9.89 -2.17 17.46
CA ALA A 171 -9.34 -2.94 18.56
C ALA A 171 -10.41 -3.46 19.55
N GLU A 172 -11.55 -2.75 19.68
CA GLU A 172 -12.70 -3.20 20.48
C GLU A 172 -13.53 -4.28 19.76
N ALA A 173 -13.53 -4.29 18.43
CA ALA A 173 -14.31 -5.21 17.61
C ALA A 173 -13.57 -6.51 17.24
N ALA A 174 -12.25 -6.59 17.47
CA ALA A 174 -11.38 -7.72 17.13
C ALA A 174 -11.29 -8.75 18.26
#